data_6befa33a2d0871fca4915cdd0035d61b
#
_entry.id   6befa33a2d0871fca4915cdd0035d61b
#
_cell.length_a   1.000
_cell.length_b   1.000
_cell.length_c   1.000
_cell.angle_alpha   90.00
_cell.angle_beta   90.00
_cell.angle_gamma   90.00
#
_symmetry.space_group_name_H-M   'P 1'
#
loop_
_entity.id
_entity.type
_entity.pdbx_description
1 polymer ?
#
loop_
_entity_poly.entity_id
_entity_poly.type
_entity_poly.pdbx_seq_one_letter_code
_entity_poly.pdbx_strand_id
1 'polypeptide(L)'
;FHKTPMEDEENFLRVLSTAVISLTKIFLPNMIKERNGNIMIVSSVAAYAPPSKIQSLYGPVKTFMNRFSEAINLSYNDKGVFSTALCPGYTVTNFHTASGVQDEMDSVPKFLKKSALRVAKEGVDGMIKKKKVVVPTKTWKIIVFLLKIVPKIIFDILSSVLAPGRYTDKGFKYGKDN
;
A
#
# COMPACT_ATOMS: atom_id res chain seq x y z
N PHE A 1 -8.57 -6.96 -15.54
CA PHE A 1 -7.21 -7.42 -15.82
C PHE A 1 -7.05 -7.84 -17.29
N HIS A 2 -7.87 -8.74 -17.81
CA HIS A 2 -7.76 -9.25 -19.20
C HIS A 2 -8.03 -8.18 -20.28
N LYS A 3 -8.53 -7.00 -19.93
CA LYS A 3 -8.82 -5.90 -20.87
C LYS A 3 -7.74 -4.80 -20.83
N THR A 4 -6.81 -4.86 -19.87
CA THR A 4 -5.72 -3.88 -19.78
C THR A 4 -4.53 -4.35 -20.63
N PRO A 5 -3.88 -3.45 -21.40
CA PRO A 5 -2.64 -3.77 -22.10
C PRO A 5 -1.53 -4.18 -21.12
N MET A 6 -0.66 -5.09 -21.56
CA MET A 6 0.48 -5.54 -20.74
C MET A 6 1.42 -4.39 -20.39
N GLU A 7 1.55 -3.41 -21.27
CA GLU A 7 2.36 -2.21 -21.06
C GLU A 7 1.91 -1.40 -19.83
N ASP A 8 0.60 -1.28 -19.62
CA ASP A 8 0.04 -0.59 -18.45
C ASP A 8 0.35 -1.34 -17.16
N GLU A 9 0.27 -2.68 -17.19
CA GLU A 9 0.62 -3.53 -16.05
C GLU A 9 2.13 -3.45 -15.73
N GLU A 10 2.98 -3.43 -16.76
CA GLU A 10 4.43 -3.24 -16.61
C GLU A 10 4.77 -1.86 -16.05
N ASN A 11 4.13 -0.80 -16.54
CA ASN A 11 4.31 0.56 -16.02
C ASN A 11 3.86 0.65 -14.56
N PHE A 12 2.73 0.03 -14.22
CA PHE A 12 2.25 -0.06 -12.85
C PHE A 12 3.26 -0.74 -11.93
N LEU A 13 3.80 -1.89 -12.34
CA LEU A 13 4.84 -2.60 -11.59
C LEU A 13 6.13 -1.81 -11.49
N ARG A 14 6.51 -1.13 -12.57
CA ARG A 14 7.71 -0.26 -12.61
C ARG A 14 7.62 0.85 -11.58
N VAL A 15 6.50 1.55 -11.51
CA VAL A 15 6.30 2.65 -10.55
C VAL A 15 6.21 2.14 -9.11
N LEU A 16 5.42 1.10 -8.84
CA LEU A 16 5.10 0.68 -7.49
C LEU A 16 6.08 -0.33 -6.87
N SER A 17 6.93 -0.97 -7.69
CA SER A 17 7.90 -1.95 -7.19
C SER A 17 9.32 -1.70 -7.67
N THR A 18 9.58 -1.74 -8.98
CA THR A 18 10.94 -1.67 -9.53
C THR A 18 11.64 -0.37 -9.15
N ALA A 19 10.94 0.76 -9.22
CA ALA A 19 11.49 2.06 -8.82
C ALA A 19 11.89 2.08 -7.34
N VAL A 20 11.08 1.50 -6.46
CA VAL A 20 11.37 1.41 -5.02
C VAL A 20 12.63 0.57 -4.77
N ILE A 21 12.76 -0.58 -5.45
CA ILE A 21 13.95 -1.44 -5.36
C ILE A 21 15.18 -0.69 -5.87
N SER A 22 15.08 -0.04 -7.04
CA SER A 22 16.18 0.70 -7.67
C SER A 22 16.69 1.82 -6.79
N LEU A 23 15.79 2.65 -6.26
CA LEU A 23 16.15 3.72 -5.31
C LEU A 23 16.80 3.16 -4.04
N THR A 24 16.25 2.08 -3.49
CA THR A 24 16.85 1.42 -2.33
C THR A 24 18.27 0.96 -2.64
N LYS A 25 18.51 0.32 -3.79
CA LYS A 25 19.86 -0.13 -4.21
C LYS A 25 20.84 1.02 -4.39
N ILE A 26 20.38 2.18 -4.87
CA ILE A 26 21.22 3.37 -5.07
C ILE A 26 21.70 3.94 -3.73
N PHE A 27 20.79 4.09 -2.76
CA PHE A 27 21.11 4.76 -1.51
C PHE A 27 21.69 3.84 -0.41
N LEU A 28 21.35 2.55 -0.46
CA LEU A 28 21.72 1.57 0.57
C LEU A 28 23.23 1.47 0.84
N PRO A 29 24.14 1.45 -0.18
CA PRO A 29 25.58 1.32 0.08
C PRO A 29 26.13 2.44 0.96
N ASN A 30 25.72 3.68 0.71
CA ASN A 30 26.16 4.82 1.53
C ASN A 30 25.58 4.76 2.95
N MET A 31 24.32 4.37 3.10
CA MET A 31 23.70 4.18 4.42
C MET A 31 24.42 3.11 5.24
N ILE A 32 24.86 2.03 4.62
CA ILE A 32 25.64 0.97 5.26
C ILE A 32 27.01 1.50 5.68
N LYS A 33 27.71 2.22 4.79
CA LYS A 33 29.02 2.81 5.07
C LYS A 33 28.96 3.76 6.28
N GLU A 34 27.97 4.63 6.31
CA GLU A 34 27.76 5.60 7.39
C GLU A 34 27.14 4.96 8.66
N ARG A 35 26.78 3.68 8.61
CA ARG A 35 26.04 2.97 9.67
C ARG A 35 24.79 3.73 10.14
N ASN A 36 24.19 4.48 9.25
CA ASN A 36 23.04 5.33 9.52
C ASN A 36 22.14 5.44 8.27
N GLY A 37 20.97 4.82 8.33
CA GLY A 37 20.01 4.88 7.23
C GLY A 37 18.59 4.62 7.70
N ASN A 38 17.65 5.41 7.20
CA ASN A 38 16.22 5.18 7.40
C ASN A 38 15.53 5.18 6.04
N ILE A 39 14.85 4.08 5.75
CA ILE A 39 14.09 3.88 4.51
C ILE A 39 12.62 3.81 4.87
N MET A 40 11.78 4.63 4.26
CA MET A 40 10.32 4.49 4.36
C MET A 40 9.77 4.00 3.04
N ILE A 41 9.20 2.79 3.05
CA ILE A 41 8.51 2.21 1.89
C ILE A 41 7.02 2.46 2.02
N VAL A 42 6.45 3.25 1.12
CA VAL A 42 5.02 3.55 1.11
C VAL A 42 4.25 2.38 0.51
N SER A 43 3.73 1.55 1.39
CA SER A 43 2.86 0.43 1.08
C SER A 43 1.37 0.86 1.12
N SER A 44 0.50 0.03 1.66
CA SER A 44 -0.94 0.29 1.85
C SER A 44 -1.55 -0.71 2.83
N VAL A 45 -2.71 -0.38 3.41
CA VAL A 45 -3.58 -1.37 4.09
C VAL A 45 -4.08 -2.46 3.13
N ALA A 46 -4.06 -2.22 1.82
CA ALA A 46 -4.35 -3.22 0.80
C ALA A 46 -3.41 -4.43 0.85
N ALA A 47 -2.21 -4.29 1.44
CA ALA A 47 -1.31 -5.40 1.69
C ALA A 47 -1.87 -6.45 2.68
N TYR A 48 -2.91 -6.10 3.43
CA TYR A 48 -3.58 -6.98 4.39
C TYR A 48 -4.99 -7.36 3.97
N ALA A 49 -5.53 -6.66 2.96
CA ALA A 49 -6.87 -6.91 2.44
C ALA A 49 -6.89 -8.16 1.55
N PRO A 50 -8.06 -8.83 1.43
CA PRO A 50 -8.25 -9.88 0.43
C PRO A 50 -8.01 -9.35 -0.99
N PRO A 51 -7.75 -10.25 -1.96
CA PRO A 51 -7.65 -9.88 -3.37
C PRO A 51 -8.90 -9.14 -3.84
N SER A 52 -8.70 -8.10 -4.66
CA SER A 52 -9.78 -7.32 -5.25
C SER A 52 -9.92 -7.66 -6.73
N LYS A 53 -11.16 -7.77 -7.24
CA LYS A 53 -11.42 -7.97 -8.67
C LYS A 53 -11.06 -6.73 -9.50
N ILE A 54 -11.08 -5.55 -8.90
CA ILE A 54 -10.87 -4.26 -9.58
C ILE A 54 -9.38 -3.97 -9.78
N GLN A 55 -8.54 -4.35 -8.81
CA GLN A 55 -7.11 -4.02 -8.80
C GLN A 55 -6.28 -5.27 -8.53
N SER A 56 -6.18 -6.13 -9.54
CA SER A 56 -5.53 -7.44 -9.42
C SER A 56 -4.08 -7.38 -8.94
N LEU A 57 -3.32 -6.35 -9.32
CA LEU A 57 -1.90 -6.21 -8.97
C LEU A 57 -1.65 -5.34 -7.74
N TYR A 58 -2.55 -4.44 -7.37
CA TYR A 58 -2.28 -3.47 -6.31
C TYR A 58 -2.03 -4.12 -4.94
N GLY A 59 -2.94 -4.96 -4.48
CA GLY A 59 -2.77 -5.70 -3.22
C GLY A 59 -1.50 -6.56 -3.19
N PRO A 60 -1.28 -7.41 -4.20
CA PRO A 60 -0.05 -8.19 -4.32
C PRO A 60 1.23 -7.37 -4.28
N VAL A 61 1.30 -6.26 -5.04
CA VAL A 61 2.46 -5.37 -5.03
C VAL A 61 2.67 -4.72 -3.66
N LYS A 62 1.62 -4.29 -2.98
CA LYS A 62 1.74 -3.70 -1.64
C LYS A 62 2.13 -4.76 -0.58
N THR A 63 1.71 -6.00 -0.74
CA THR A 63 2.20 -7.13 0.09
C THR A 63 3.69 -7.38 -0.15
N PHE A 64 4.12 -7.38 -1.42
CA PHE A 64 5.52 -7.48 -1.78
C PHE A 64 6.35 -6.35 -1.14
N MET A 65 5.86 -5.09 -1.15
CA MET A 65 6.55 -3.97 -0.52
C MET A 65 6.70 -4.12 1.00
N ASN A 66 5.71 -4.67 1.69
CA ASN A 66 5.84 -4.99 3.12
C ASN A 66 6.93 -6.03 3.36
N ARG A 67 6.94 -7.12 2.59
CA ARG A 67 7.96 -8.17 2.70
C ARG A 67 9.35 -7.69 2.32
N PHE A 68 9.46 -6.83 1.32
CA PHE A 68 10.71 -6.20 0.94
C PHE A 68 11.26 -5.32 2.08
N SER A 69 10.43 -4.51 2.73
CA SER A 69 10.83 -3.73 3.92
C SER A 69 11.30 -4.62 5.06
N GLU A 70 10.64 -5.75 5.31
CA GLU A 70 11.07 -6.73 6.31
C GLU A 70 12.44 -7.34 5.97
N ALA A 71 12.67 -7.69 4.70
CA ALA A 71 13.93 -8.25 4.23
C ALA A 71 15.10 -7.26 4.38
N ILE A 72 14.88 -5.96 4.09
CA ILE A 72 15.87 -4.91 4.35
C ILE A 72 16.23 -4.86 5.84
N ASN A 73 15.26 -4.91 6.74
CA ASN A 73 15.53 -4.95 8.18
C ASN A 73 16.34 -6.19 8.61
N LEU A 74 16.01 -7.37 8.07
CA LEU A 74 16.72 -8.59 8.40
C LEU A 74 18.19 -8.55 7.95
N SER A 75 18.44 -7.94 6.79
CA SER A 75 19.77 -7.95 6.16
C SER A 75 20.68 -6.82 6.61
N TYR A 76 20.13 -5.70 7.11
CA TYR A 76 20.91 -4.47 7.27
C TYR A 76 20.68 -3.73 8.59
N ASN A 77 19.83 -4.21 9.48
CA ASN A 77 19.59 -3.54 10.77
C ASN A 77 20.85 -3.52 11.66
N ASP A 78 21.63 -4.60 11.65
CA ASP A 78 22.93 -4.71 12.32
C ASP A 78 23.99 -3.76 11.71
N LYS A 79 23.77 -3.33 10.48
CA LYS A 79 24.63 -2.37 9.75
C LYS A 79 24.15 -0.91 9.88
N GLY A 80 23.20 -0.64 10.78
CA GLY A 80 22.68 0.70 11.05
C GLY A 80 21.61 1.18 10.08
N VAL A 81 21.08 0.33 9.20
CA VAL A 81 20.00 0.70 8.26
C VAL A 81 18.67 0.11 8.73
N PHE A 82 17.66 0.96 8.84
CA PHE A 82 16.32 0.59 9.27
C PHE A 82 15.27 0.89 8.20
N SER A 83 14.35 -0.04 7.95
CA SER A 83 13.24 0.13 7.01
C SER A 83 11.90 0.11 7.72
N THR A 84 11.02 1.03 7.34
CA THR A 84 9.63 1.15 7.82
C THR A 84 8.68 1.01 6.65
N ALA A 85 7.78 0.03 6.71
CA ALA A 85 6.64 -0.04 5.80
C ALA A 85 5.52 0.89 6.33
N LEU A 86 5.24 1.97 5.61
CA LEU A 86 4.08 2.83 5.87
C LEU A 86 2.88 2.26 5.12
N CYS A 87 1.83 1.90 5.85
CA CYS A 87 0.63 1.28 5.31
C CYS A 87 -0.59 2.20 5.50
N PRO A 88 -0.77 3.23 4.66
CA PRO A 88 -1.93 4.10 4.74
C PRO A 88 -3.21 3.37 4.32
N GLY A 89 -4.34 3.81 4.90
CA GLY A 89 -5.64 3.59 4.31
C GLY A 89 -5.98 4.69 3.30
N TYR A 90 -7.27 4.96 3.11
CA TYR A 90 -7.70 6.01 2.20
C TYR A 90 -7.16 7.38 2.63
N THR A 91 -6.32 7.95 1.75
CA THR A 91 -5.64 9.22 1.99
C THR A 91 -6.03 10.20 0.89
N VAL A 92 -6.51 11.37 1.28
CA VAL A 92 -6.91 12.42 0.31
C VAL A 92 -5.65 12.99 -0.34
N THR A 93 -5.44 12.64 -1.61
CA THR A 93 -4.32 13.07 -2.46
C THR A 93 -4.76 13.04 -3.91
N ASN A 94 -3.94 13.55 -4.81
CA ASN A 94 -4.16 13.43 -6.26
C ASN A 94 -3.91 12.01 -6.81
N PHE A 95 -3.47 11.06 -5.98
CA PHE A 95 -3.17 9.69 -6.41
C PHE A 95 -4.40 9.00 -7.01
N HIS A 96 -5.57 9.16 -6.41
CA HIS A 96 -6.80 8.51 -6.87
C HIS A 96 -7.25 9.05 -8.22
N THR A 97 -7.11 10.37 -8.45
CA THR A 97 -7.38 11.00 -9.74
C THR A 97 -6.40 10.50 -10.80
N ALA A 98 -5.09 10.49 -10.48
CA ALA A 98 -4.05 10.06 -11.41
C ALA A 98 -4.12 8.56 -11.76
N SER A 99 -4.65 7.74 -10.87
CA SER A 99 -4.83 6.29 -11.08
C SER A 99 -6.22 5.91 -11.61
N GLY A 100 -7.09 6.89 -11.94
CA GLY A 100 -8.41 6.65 -12.52
C GLY A 100 -9.43 6.05 -11.56
N VAL A 101 -9.21 6.11 -10.24
CA VAL A 101 -10.09 5.53 -9.21
C VAL A 101 -10.71 6.58 -8.28
N GLN A 102 -10.95 7.79 -8.81
CA GLN A 102 -11.50 8.89 -8.02
C GLN A 102 -12.93 8.63 -7.56
N ASP A 103 -13.77 8.02 -8.40
CA ASP A 103 -15.18 7.73 -8.07
C ASP A 103 -15.26 6.75 -6.88
N GLU A 104 -14.37 5.73 -6.83
CA GLU A 104 -14.29 4.83 -5.68
C GLU A 104 -13.84 5.57 -4.43
N MET A 105 -12.88 6.50 -4.59
CA MET A 105 -12.45 7.33 -3.46
C MET A 105 -13.59 8.20 -2.95
N ASP A 106 -14.42 8.75 -3.83
CA ASP A 106 -15.53 9.61 -3.44
C ASP A 106 -16.63 8.84 -2.70
N SER A 107 -16.85 7.58 -3.06
CA SER A 107 -17.79 6.69 -2.39
C SER A 107 -17.37 6.26 -0.98
N VAL A 108 -16.09 6.38 -0.63
CA VAL A 108 -15.58 5.97 0.69
C VAL A 108 -16.12 6.88 1.81
N PRO A 109 -16.62 6.33 2.91
CA PRO A 109 -17.07 7.11 4.06
C PRO A 109 -16.00 8.07 4.60
N LYS A 110 -16.38 9.30 4.95
CA LYS A 110 -15.46 10.36 5.40
C LYS A 110 -14.60 9.95 6.60
N PHE A 111 -15.10 9.13 7.52
CA PHE A 111 -14.34 8.70 8.70
C PHE A 111 -13.15 7.80 8.35
N LEU A 112 -13.16 7.13 7.19
CA LEU A 112 -12.05 6.33 6.68
C LEU A 112 -11.03 7.15 5.92
N LYS A 113 -11.39 8.33 5.41
CA LYS A 113 -10.49 9.24 4.69
C LYS A 113 -9.61 10.02 5.67
N LYS A 114 -8.33 10.16 5.34
CA LYS A 114 -7.37 10.91 6.17
C LYS A 114 -6.59 11.89 5.31
N SER A 115 -6.16 13.01 5.90
CA SER A 115 -5.31 13.97 5.20
C SER A 115 -3.90 13.41 4.98
N ALA A 116 -3.28 13.77 3.86
CA ALA A 116 -1.91 13.38 3.53
C ALA A 116 -0.92 13.82 4.61
N LEU A 117 -1.08 15.05 5.13
CA LEU A 117 -0.22 15.60 6.18
C LEU A 117 -0.23 14.72 7.45
N ARG A 118 -1.41 14.28 7.90
CA ARG A 118 -1.53 13.41 9.07
C ARG A 118 -0.86 12.05 8.83
N VAL A 119 -1.08 11.46 7.67
CA VAL A 119 -0.48 10.18 7.28
C VAL A 119 1.04 10.29 7.24
N ALA A 120 1.57 11.33 6.61
CA ALA A 120 3.00 11.60 6.53
C ALA A 120 3.62 11.79 7.92
N LYS A 121 2.99 12.63 8.77
CA LYS A 121 3.47 12.85 10.15
C LYS A 121 3.53 11.56 10.95
N GLU A 122 2.46 10.77 11.00
CA GLU A 122 2.45 9.50 11.73
C GLU A 122 3.47 8.51 11.14
N GLY A 123 3.70 8.54 9.82
CA GLY A 123 4.72 7.74 9.14
C GLY A 123 6.12 8.09 9.60
N VAL A 124 6.49 9.38 9.53
CA VAL A 124 7.81 9.87 9.95
C VAL A 124 8.04 9.62 11.45
N ASP A 125 7.06 9.94 12.30
CA ASP A 125 7.14 9.67 13.75
C ASP A 125 7.36 8.17 14.03
N GLY A 126 6.73 7.29 13.25
CA GLY A 126 6.92 5.86 13.36
C GLY A 126 8.30 5.39 12.90
N MET A 127 8.81 5.95 11.80
CA MET A 127 10.16 5.66 11.28
C MET A 127 11.24 6.10 12.28
N ILE A 128 11.14 7.31 12.84
CA ILE A 128 12.07 7.80 13.88
C ILE A 128 12.08 6.86 15.10
N LYS A 129 10.90 6.31 15.46
CA LYS A 129 10.75 5.32 16.55
C LYS A 129 11.12 3.89 16.13
N LYS A 130 11.73 3.70 14.97
CA LYS A 130 12.14 2.39 14.40
C LYS A 130 11.00 1.35 14.39
N LYS A 131 9.78 1.78 14.06
CA LYS A 131 8.66 0.85 13.87
C LYS A 131 8.75 0.19 12.51
N LYS A 132 8.82 -1.15 12.47
CA LYS A 132 8.90 -1.92 11.21
C LYS A 132 7.69 -1.69 10.30
N VAL A 133 6.51 -1.50 10.90
CA VAL A 133 5.26 -1.22 10.18
C VAL A 133 4.53 -0.07 10.87
N VAL A 134 4.07 0.89 10.09
CA VAL A 134 3.22 1.99 10.56
C VAL A 134 1.91 1.96 9.78
N VAL A 135 0.82 1.70 10.49
CA VAL A 135 -0.55 1.89 9.99
C VAL A 135 -1.07 3.20 10.59
N PRO A 136 -1.21 4.29 9.81
CA PRO A 136 -1.68 5.56 10.34
C PRO A 136 -3.11 5.47 10.85
N THR A 137 -3.39 6.20 11.92
CA THR A 137 -4.68 6.36 12.60
C THR A 137 -5.21 5.11 13.32
N LYS A 138 -5.94 5.36 14.42
CA LYS A 138 -6.52 4.28 15.25
C LYS A 138 -7.51 3.42 14.45
N THR A 139 -8.35 4.06 13.62
CA THR A 139 -9.35 3.37 12.79
C THR A 139 -8.71 2.30 11.90
N TRP A 140 -7.65 2.67 11.14
CA TRP A 140 -6.99 1.74 10.25
C TRP A 140 -6.17 0.68 11.00
N LYS A 141 -5.61 1.00 12.17
CA LYS A 141 -4.96 -0.01 13.03
C LYS A 141 -5.93 -1.12 13.45
N ILE A 142 -7.15 -0.75 13.86
CA ILE A 142 -8.18 -1.72 14.23
C ILE A 142 -8.59 -2.55 13.01
N ILE A 143 -8.85 -1.90 11.87
CA ILE A 143 -9.23 -2.62 10.64
C ILE A 143 -8.14 -3.62 10.24
N VAL A 144 -6.87 -3.20 10.17
CA VAL A 144 -5.75 -4.10 9.82
C VAL A 144 -5.59 -5.22 10.85
N PHE A 145 -5.79 -4.95 12.13
CA PHE A 145 -5.78 -5.99 13.16
C PHE A 145 -6.87 -7.03 12.89
N LEU A 146 -8.10 -6.60 12.63
CA LEU A 146 -9.21 -7.51 12.29
C LEU A 146 -8.92 -8.30 11.01
N LEU A 147 -8.37 -7.67 9.97
CA LEU A 147 -7.98 -8.35 8.73
C LEU A 147 -6.95 -9.46 8.94
N LYS A 148 -6.11 -9.36 9.98
CA LYS A 148 -5.09 -10.37 10.28
C LYS A 148 -5.64 -11.57 11.06
N ILE A 149 -6.69 -11.39 11.85
CA ILE A 149 -7.22 -12.43 12.76
C ILE A 149 -8.50 -13.09 12.25
N VAL A 150 -9.30 -12.38 11.41
CA VAL A 150 -10.53 -12.92 10.86
C VAL A 150 -10.20 -13.93 9.76
N PRO A 151 -10.71 -15.18 9.84
CA PRO A 151 -10.54 -16.15 8.78
C PRO A 151 -11.00 -15.62 7.44
N LYS A 152 -10.22 -15.90 6.38
CA LYS A 152 -10.48 -15.39 5.03
C LYS A 152 -11.91 -15.65 4.56
N ILE A 153 -12.46 -16.83 4.85
CA ILE A 153 -13.82 -17.20 4.43
C ILE A 153 -14.91 -16.28 5.00
N ILE A 154 -14.76 -15.84 6.27
CA ILE A 154 -15.68 -14.89 6.90
C ILE A 154 -15.55 -13.52 6.22
N PHE A 155 -14.31 -13.14 5.92
CA PHE A 155 -14.04 -11.87 5.25
C PHE A 155 -14.58 -11.84 3.81
N ASP A 156 -14.44 -12.93 3.07
CA ASP A 156 -14.96 -13.05 1.69
C ASP A 156 -16.48 -12.92 1.67
N ILE A 157 -17.19 -13.54 2.63
CA ILE A 157 -18.64 -13.39 2.79
C ILE A 157 -19.00 -11.93 3.16
N LEU A 158 -18.32 -11.35 4.15
CA LEU A 158 -18.64 -10.00 4.62
C LEU A 158 -18.34 -8.94 3.55
N SER A 159 -17.26 -9.08 2.81
CA SER A 159 -16.86 -8.16 1.75
C SER A 159 -17.78 -8.19 0.54
N SER A 160 -18.32 -9.35 0.20
CA SER A 160 -19.32 -9.48 -0.87
C SER A 160 -20.63 -8.75 -0.55
N VAL A 161 -20.98 -8.67 0.74
CA VAL A 161 -22.17 -7.97 1.23
C VAL A 161 -21.92 -6.47 1.43
N LEU A 162 -20.78 -6.10 2.02
CA LEU A 162 -20.48 -4.70 2.41
C LEU A 162 -19.86 -3.86 1.29
N ALA A 163 -19.24 -4.48 0.30
CA ALA A 163 -18.60 -3.78 -0.81
C ALA A 163 -18.84 -4.51 -2.16
N PRO A 164 -20.10 -4.71 -2.57
CA PRO A 164 -20.43 -5.49 -3.77
C PRO A 164 -19.76 -4.93 -5.03
N GLY A 165 -19.57 -3.61 -5.14
CA GLY A 165 -18.94 -2.98 -6.30
C GLY A 165 -17.46 -3.32 -6.50
N ARG A 166 -16.73 -3.72 -5.46
CA ARG A 166 -15.32 -4.16 -5.56
C ARG A 166 -15.16 -5.60 -6.03
N TYR A 167 -16.23 -6.38 -5.96
CA TYR A 167 -16.22 -7.82 -6.23
C TYR A 167 -17.15 -8.22 -7.37
N THR A 168 -17.89 -7.25 -7.96
CA THR A 168 -18.77 -7.46 -9.11
C THR A 168 -18.30 -6.62 -10.29
N ASP A 169 -18.35 -7.18 -11.51
CA ASP A 169 -17.97 -6.48 -12.76
C ASP A 169 -18.95 -5.35 -13.16
N LYS A 170 -19.88 -4.97 -12.31
CA LYS A 170 -20.85 -3.93 -12.61
C LYS A 170 -20.23 -2.56 -12.39
N GLY A 171 -19.76 -1.94 -13.48
CA GLY A 171 -19.56 -0.49 -13.57
C GLY A 171 -18.14 0.03 -13.63
N PHE A 172 -17.11 -0.80 -13.77
CA PHE A 172 -15.78 -0.29 -14.04
C PHE A 172 -15.65 0.14 -15.51
N LYS A 173 -15.78 1.42 -15.77
CA LYS A 173 -15.42 2.01 -17.07
C LYS A 173 -13.91 2.20 -17.10
N TYR A 174 -13.18 1.26 -17.67
CA TYR A 174 -11.84 1.52 -18.18
C TYR A 174 -11.94 2.65 -19.18
N GLY A 175 -11.00 3.61 -19.11
CA GLY A 175 -10.95 4.85 -19.83
C GLY A 175 -11.68 4.86 -21.18
N LYS A 176 -12.23 6.02 -21.51
CA LYS A 176 -12.95 6.23 -22.74
C LYS A 176 -12.16 5.65 -23.91
N ASP A 177 -12.82 4.76 -24.65
CA ASP A 177 -12.41 4.40 -26.01
C ASP A 177 -12.12 5.71 -26.77
N ASN A 178 -10.85 5.98 -27.09
CA ASN A 178 -10.46 6.87 -28.16
C ASN A 178 -10.05 6.01 -29.35
#